data_a460960fd1e79e86f5bf0a4e05b8bd19
#
_entry.id   a460960fd1e79e86f5bf0a4e05b8bd19
#
_cell.length_a   1.000
_cell.length_b   1.000
_cell.length_c   1.000
_cell.angle_alpha   90.00
_cell.angle_beta   90.00
_cell.angle_gamma   90.00
#
_symmetry.space_group_name_H-M   'P 1'
#
loop_
_entity.id
_entity.type
_entity.pdbx_description
1 polymer ?
#
loop_
_entity_poly.entity_id
_entity_poly.type
_entity_poly.pdbx_seq_one_letter_code
_entity_poly.pdbx_strand_id
1 'polypeptide(L)'
;MFKKIRYQIIDKLLKRLNLLPASEFLAMLRYYGIVVGEDTYISPNAIIDFTRPSLVTIGNNCYLNSGFNLLTHDWVAGVMRHVYGEFLNSSGRVTIGNNVGTGYNVTILKGVTIGDNVFIAANSLVTKDVPSNCVIGGQPAKVMCTLDDYRQKRLAQCESEALDYARSIRERFHREPRVEDFYEEFSFFVDGNNEKDYPTLPIIKQLGGGGYYRWKRQHKRKYKDFEAFIKASYVTAHED
;
A
#
# COMPACT_ATOMS: atom_id res chain seq x y z
N MET A 1 24.58 -22.72 1.49
CA MET A 1 24.63 -22.71 2.97
C MET A 1 24.69 -21.28 3.53
N PHE A 2 25.63 -20.44 3.14
CA PHE A 2 25.79 -19.05 3.64
C PHE A 2 24.55 -18.14 3.46
N LYS A 3 23.84 -18.17 2.31
CA LYS A 3 22.61 -17.36 2.11
C LYS A 3 21.50 -17.74 3.09
N LYS A 4 21.31 -19.05 3.36
CA LYS A 4 20.30 -19.52 4.31
C LYS A 4 20.58 -19.05 5.73
N ILE A 5 21.85 -19.11 6.16
CA ILE A 5 22.28 -18.62 7.49
C ILE A 5 22.12 -17.10 7.58
N ARG A 6 22.51 -16.36 6.52
CA ARG A 6 22.32 -14.91 6.45
C ARG A 6 20.85 -14.52 6.65
N TYR A 7 19.92 -15.12 5.91
CA TYR A 7 18.50 -14.79 6.03
C TYR A 7 17.91 -15.21 7.38
N GLN A 8 18.34 -16.32 7.97
CA GLN A 8 17.90 -16.70 9.32
C GLN A 8 18.34 -15.70 10.39
N ILE A 9 19.54 -15.14 10.28
CA ILE A 9 20.05 -14.12 11.19
C ILE A 9 19.35 -12.78 10.96
N ILE A 10 19.19 -12.37 9.70
CA ILE A 10 18.51 -11.14 9.31
C ILE A 10 17.06 -11.17 9.78
N ASP A 11 16.34 -12.26 9.56
CA ASP A 11 14.93 -12.38 9.96
C ASP A 11 14.76 -12.23 11.48
N LYS A 12 15.60 -12.87 12.28
CA LYS A 12 15.49 -12.82 13.74
C LYS A 12 15.95 -11.48 14.35
N LEU A 13 17.02 -10.89 13.85
CA LEU A 13 17.65 -9.74 14.49
C LEU A 13 17.13 -8.41 13.92
N LEU A 14 17.13 -8.26 12.59
CA LEU A 14 16.77 -7.00 11.94
C LEU A 14 15.26 -6.78 11.86
N LYS A 15 14.46 -7.85 11.68
CA LYS A 15 13.00 -7.78 11.72
C LYS A 15 12.50 -7.34 13.10
N ARG A 16 13.12 -7.89 14.16
CA ARG A 16 12.83 -7.53 15.56
C ARG A 16 13.20 -6.09 15.89
N LEU A 17 14.13 -5.48 15.13
CA LEU A 17 14.58 -4.10 15.30
C LEU A 17 13.96 -3.12 14.28
N ASN A 18 13.07 -3.58 13.39
CA ASN A 18 12.51 -2.80 12.27
C ASN A 18 13.62 -2.17 11.35
N LEU A 19 14.79 -2.80 11.28
CA LEU A 19 15.94 -2.30 10.53
C LEU A 19 16.16 -3.01 9.18
N LEU A 20 15.32 -4.00 8.82
CA LEU A 20 15.47 -4.72 7.57
C LEU A 20 15.01 -3.85 6.39
N PRO A 21 15.88 -3.52 5.41
CA PRO A 21 15.44 -2.82 4.21
C PRO A 21 14.39 -3.62 3.43
N ALA A 22 13.40 -2.95 2.86
CA ALA A 22 12.33 -3.61 2.09
C ALA A 22 12.87 -4.44 0.91
N SER A 23 13.94 -3.98 0.24
CA SER A 23 14.60 -4.72 -0.83
C SER A 23 15.21 -6.05 -0.37
N GLU A 24 15.83 -6.07 0.82
CA GLU A 24 16.37 -7.30 1.42
C GLU A 24 15.24 -8.25 1.85
N PHE A 25 14.13 -7.70 2.36
CA PHE A 25 12.96 -8.49 2.70
C PHE A 25 12.36 -9.17 1.45
N LEU A 26 12.18 -8.44 0.36
CA LEU A 26 11.71 -8.99 -0.92
C LEU A 26 12.65 -10.06 -1.47
N ALA A 27 13.98 -9.83 -1.43
CA ALA A 27 14.97 -10.81 -1.84
C ALA A 27 14.88 -12.09 -1.00
N MET A 28 14.63 -11.97 0.30
CA MET A 28 14.42 -13.10 1.20
C MET A 28 13.14 -13.87 0.86
N LEU A 29 12.00 -13.19 0.61
CA LEU A 29 10.75 -13.84 0.20
C LEU A 29 10.94 -14.68 -1.06
N ARG A 30 11.55 -14.09 -2.10
CA ARG A 30 11.85 -14.79 -3.37
C ARG A 30 12.81 -15.95 -3.17
N TYR A 31 13.82 -15.82 -2.31
CA TYR A 31 14.75 -16.90 -1.99
C TYR A 31 14.06 -18.10 -1.36
N TYR A 32 13.04 -17.90 -0.53
CA TYR A 32 12.25 -18.98 0.06
C TYR A 32 11.21 -19.58 -0.90
N GLY A 33 11.03 -19.03 -2.09
CA GLY A 33 10.14 -19.57 -3.12
C GLY A 33 8.76 -18.90 -3.19
N ILE A 34 8.57 -17.76 -2.51
CA ILE A 34 7.40 -16.91 -2.69
C ILE A 34 7.55 -16.17 -4.01
N VAL A 35 6.51 -16.23 -4.85
CA VAL A 35 6.47 -15.44 -6.08
C VAL A 35 6.07 -14.01 -5.73
N VAL A 36 6.94 -13.04 -6.07
CA VAL A 36 6.66 -11.60 -5.91
C VAL A 36 7.03 -10.90 -7.21
N GLY A 37 6.06 -10.19 -7.77
CA GLY A 37 6.22 -9.43 -9.02
C GLY A 37 7.11 -8.19 -8.89
N GLU A 38 7.24 -7.48 -10.01
CA GLU A 38 8.06 -6.27 -10.11
C GLU A 38 7.33 -5.05 -9.54
N ASP A 39 8.09 -4.01 -9.16
CA ASP A 39 7.61 -2.75 -8.60
C ASP A 39 6.70 -2.92 -7.36
N THR A 40 6.85 -4.03 -6.65
CA THR A 40 6.07 -4.36 -5.46
C THR A 40 6.85 -4.01 -4.19
N TYR A 41 6.19 -3.30 -3.29
CA TYR A 41 6.66 -3.00 -1.95
C TYR A 41 5.92 -3.85 -0.93
N ILE A 42 6.66 -4.49 -0.04
CA ILE A 42 6.12 -5.18 1.13
C ILE A 42 6.86 -4.68 2.35
N SER A 43 6.11 -4.18 3.33
CA SER A 43 6.70 -3.69 4.56
C SER A 43 7.52 -4.77 5.26
N PRO A 44 8.75 -4.48 5.71
CA PRO A 44 9.60 -5.48 6.37
C PRO A 44 9.01 -6.09 7.65
N ASN A 45 8.04 -5.42 8.28
CA ASN A 45 7.32 -5.94 9.44
C ASN A 45 6.08 -6.78 9.07
N ALA A 46 5.84 -7.04 7.79
CA ALA A 46 4.80 -7.96 7.35
C ALA A 46 5.08 -9.39 7.83
N ILE A 47 4.02 -10.09 8.17
CA ILE A 47 4.06 -11.52 8.49
C ILE A 47 3.58 -12.28 7.25
N ILE A 48 4.52 -12.88 6.52
CA ILE A 48 4.22 -13.76 5.40
C ILE A 48 4.54 -15.20 5.84
N ASP A 49 3.62 -16.11 5.59
CA ASP A 49 3.82 -17.51 5.96
C ASP A 49 4.95 -18.17 5.17
N PHE A 50 6.09 -18.34 5.82
CA PHE A 50 7.27 -19.01 5.25
C PHE A 50 7.24 -20.54 5.33
N THR A 51 6.26 -21.13 6.00
CA THR A 51 6.19 -22.59 6.16
C THR A 51 5.73 -23.29 4.89
N ARG A 52 4.98 -22.57 4.05
CA ARG A 52 4.46 -23.04 2.74
C ARG A 52 4.63 -21.98 1.65
N PRO A 53 5.88 -21.58 1.34
CA PRO A 53 6.14 -20.43 0.46
C PRO A 53 5.63 -20.64 -0.97
N SER A 54 5.57 -21.89 -1.45
CA SER A 54 5.01 -22.25 -2.76
C SER A 54 3.50 -21.99 -2.90
N LEU A 55 2.81 -21.71 -1.82
CA LEU A 55 1.38 -21.36 -1.83
C LEU A 55 1.12 -19.86 -1.97
N VAL A 56 2.15 -19.01 -2.00
CA VAL A 56 2.02 -17.56 -2.03
C VAL A 56 2.47 -17.01 -3.38
N THR A 57 1.58 -16.25 -4.00
CA THR A 57 1.86 -15.46 -5.21
C THR A 57 1.38 -14.02 -4.99
N ILE A 58 2.25 -13.05 -5.26
CA ILE A 58 1.96 -11.62 -5.19
C ILE A 58 2.35 -11.02 -6.54
N GLY A 59 1.44 -10.27 -7.14
CA GLY A 59 1.61 -9.66 -8.45
C GLY A 59 2.52 -8.44 -8.47
N ASN A 60 2.46 -7.69 -9.56
CA ASN A 60 3.25 -6.48 -9.81
C ASN A 60 2.58 -5.23 -9.21
N ASN A 61 3.37 -4.18 -8.98
CA ASN A 61 2.89 -2.86 -8.51
C ASN A 61 2.02 -2.94 -7.25
N CYS A 62 2.32 -3.86 -6.33
CA CYS A 62 1.60 -3.98 -5.08
C CYS A 62 2.27 -3.14 -3.99
N TYR A 63 1.45 -2.60 -3.08
CA TYR A 63 1.91 -1.85 -1.91
C TYR A 63 1.29 -2.43 -0.65
N LEU A 64 2.00 -3.38 -0.02
CA LEU A 64 1.54 -4.10 1.17
C LEU A 64 2.14 -3.44 2.42
N ASN A 65 1.28 -2.73 3.13
CA ASN A 65 1.67 -1.79 4.17
C ASN A 65 2.05 -2.49 5.50
N SER A 66 2.45 -1.69 6.46
CA SER A 66 2.87 -2.13 7.81
C SER A 66 1.77 -2.95 8.51
N GLY A 67 2.17 -4.03 9.18
CA GLY A 67 1.25 -4.95 9.85
C GLY A 67 0.47 -5.88 8.91
N PHE A 68 0.86 -5.96 7.64
CA PHE A 68 0.26 -6.90 6.71
C PHE A 68 0.54 -8.35 7.11
N ASN A 69 -0.48 -9.20 7.12
CA ASN A 69 -0.39 -10.61 7.47
C ASN A 69 -0.97 -11.47 6.34
N LEU A 70 -0.24 -12.49 5.90
CA LEU A 70 -0.67 -13.45 4.89
C LEU A 70 -0.46 -14.86 5.43
N LEU A 71 -1.56 -15.59 5.58
CA LEU A 71 -1.59 -16.92 6.16
C LEU A 71 -1.97 -17.95 5.10
N THR A 72 -1.15 -18.99 4.94
CA THR A 72 -1.43 -20.11 4.02
C THR A 72 -1.98 -21.34 4.73
N HIS A 73 -2.02 -21.34 6.05
CA HIS A 73 -2.55 -22.41 6.88
C HIS A 73 -3.07 -21.89 8.23
N ASP A 74 -3.78 -22.71 8.95
CA ASP A 74 -4.12 -22.53 10.35
C ASP A 74 -3.72 -23.74 11.20
N TRP A 75 -3.80 -23.59 12.50
CA TRP A 75 -3.40 -24.63 13.45
C TRP A 75 -4.59 -25.45 13.97
N VAL A 76 -5.62 -25.68 13.16
CA VAL A 76 -6.80 -26.49 13.56
C VAL A 76 -6.41 -27.93 13.89
N ALA A 77 -5.38 -28.47 13.25
CA ALA A 77 -4.86 -29.81 13.54
C ALA A 77 -4.48 -29.99 15.03
N GLY A 78 -4.03 -28.94 15.70
CA GLY A 78 -3.74 -28.97 17.14
C GLY A 78 -4.97 -29.27 17.99
N VAL A 79 -6.12 -28.73 17.62
CA VAL A 79 -7.39 -28.98 18.30
C VAL A 79 -7.94 -30.36 17.94
N MET A 80 -7.96 -30.71 16.65
CA MET A 80 -8.54 -31.97 16.16
C MET A 80 -7.87 -33.20 16.75
N ARG A 81 -6.53 -33.19 16.84
CA ARG A 81 -5.80 -34.34 17.42
C ARG A 81 -6.12 -34.58 18.89
N HIS A 82 -6.39 -33.52 19.67
CA HIS A 82 -6.71 -33.67 21.08
C HIS A 82 -8.16 -34.11 21.32
N VAL A 83 -9.08 -33.68 20.46
CA VAL A 83 -10.51 -33.99 20.61
C VAL A 83 -10.86 -35.32 19.95
N TYR A 84 -10.33 -35.58 18.75
CA TYR A 84 -10.76 -36.71 17.91
C TYR A 84 -9.65 -37.73 17.65
N GLY A 85 -8.41 -37.47 18.06
CA GLY A 85 -7.26 -38.32 17.73
C GLY A 85 -6.82 -38.23 16.25
N GLU A 86 -7.31 -37.22 15.51
CA GLU A 86 -7.08 -37.04 14.08
C GLU A 86 -6.13 -35.88 13.82
N PHE A 87 -5.21 -36.06 12.88
CA PHE A 87 -4.35 -34.95 12.43
C PHE A 87 -4.80 -34.46 11.05
N LEU A 88 -5.70 -33.48 11.04
CA LEU A 88 -6.26 -32.89 9.82
C LEU A 88 -5.47 -31.63 9.46
N ASN A 89 -4.87 -31.61 8.27
CA ASN A 89 -4.19 -30.41 7.77
C ASN A 89 -5.21 -29.38 7.28
N SER A 90 -4.82 -28.11 7.34
CA SER A 90 -5.63 -26.99 6.86
C SER A 90 -4.72 -25.98 6.19
N SER A 91 -4.70 -25.98 4.85
CA SER A 91 -3.88 -25.06 4.04
C SER A 91 -4.59 -24.66 2.75
N GLY A 92 -4.16 -23.53 2.15
CA GLY A 92 -4.70 -23.04 0.90
C GLY A 92 -3.77 -22.01 0.24
N ARG A 93 -3.81 -21.96 -1.09
CA ARG A 93 -3.06 -20.96 -1.86
C ARG A 93 -3.59 -19.57 -1.55
N VAL A 94 -2.70 -18.59 -1.52
CA VAL A 94 -3.07 -17.18 -1.49
C VAL A 94 -2.46 -16.51 -2.72
N THR A 95 -3.32 -15.89 -3.52
CA THR A 95 -2.91 -15.18 -4.73
C THR A 95 -3.35 -13.72 -4.61
N ILE A 96 -2.43 -12.81 -4.78
CA ILE A 96 -2.67 -11.38 -4.87
C ILE A 96 -2.35 -10.95 -6.30
N GLY A 97 -3.32 -10.32 -6.97
CA GLY A 97 -3.18 -9.79 -8.33
C GLY A 97 -2.25 -8.59 -8.42
N ASN A 98 -2.33 -7.85 -9.51
CA ASN A 98 -1.52 -6.66 -9.76
C ASN A 98 -2.21 -5.39 -9.24
N ASN A 99 -1.42 -4.35 -8.95
CA ASN A 99 -1.92 -3.05 -8.47
C ASN A 99 -2.79 -3.18 -7.21
N VAL A 100 -2.37 -3.99 -6.25
CA VAL A 100 -3.08 -4.17 -4.98
C VAL A 100 -2.42 -3.32 -3.90
N GLY A 101 -3.20 -2.42 -3.30
CA GLY A 101 -2.76 -1.59 -2.18
C GLY A 101 -3.47 -1.97 -0.88
N THR A 102 -2.75 -1.95 0.24
CA THR A 102 -3.35 -2.18 1.56
C THR A 102 -3.17 -0.98 2.48
N GLY A 103 -4.16 -0.73 3.32
CA GLY A 103 -3.95 0.04 4.56
C GLY A 103 -3.11 -0.74 5.57
N TYR A 104 -2.98 -0.21 6.78
CA TYR A 104 -2.26 -0.86 7.88
C TYR A 104 -3.03 -2.07 8.44
N ASN A 105 -2.29 -3.08 8.94
CA ASN A 105 -2.84 -4.21 9.71
C ASN A 105 -3.89 -5.05 8.94
N VAL A 106 -3.69 -5.27 7.66
CA VAL A 106 -4.54 -6.14 6.85
C VAL A 106 -4.13 -7.59 7.01
N THR A 107 -5.10 -8.49 7.21
CA THR A 107 -4.88 -9.94 7.28
C THR A 107 -5.61 -10.65 6.16
N ILE A 108 -4.89 -11.49 5.39
CA ILE A 108 -5.43 -12.35 4.34
C ILE A 108 -5.32 -13.80 4.80
N LEU A 109 -6.45 -14.51 4.81
CA LEU A 109 -6.48 -15.91 5.19
C LEU A 109 -6.17 -16.84 4.01
N LYS A 110 -5.84 -18.08 4.35
CA LYS A 110 -5.59 -19.15 3.39
C LYS A 110 -6.73 -19.35 2.40
N GLY A 111 -6.40 -19.73 1.17
CA GLY A 111 -7.37 -20.03 0.13
C GLY A 111 -7.93 -18.82 -0.60
N VAL A 112 -7.50 -17.59 -0.27
CA VAL A 112 -8.04 -16.35 -0.83
C VAL A 112 -7.29 -15.97 -2.11
N THR A 113 -8.07 -15.60 -3.13
CA THR A 113 -7.59 -14.92 -4.35
C THR A 113 -8.08 -13.48 -4.38
N ILE A 114 -7.16 -12.54 -4.53
CA ILE A 114 -7.44 -11.10 -4.72
C ILE A 114 -7.17 -10.75 -6.17
N GLY A 115 -8.15 -10.16 -6.84
CA GLY A 115 -8.04 -9.69 -8.22
C GLY A 115 -7.12 -8.49 -8.37
N ASP A 116 -7.05 -7.94 -9.58
CA ASP A 116 -6.25 -6.76 -9.90
C ASP A 116 -6.95 -5.46 -9.50
N ASN A 117 -6.17 -4.40 -9.28
CA ASN A 117 -6.69 -3.05 -9.00
C ASN A 117 -7.59 -3.00 -7.77
N VAL A 118 -7.12 -3.55 -6.65
CA VAL A 118 -7.88 -3.63 -5.39
C VAL A 118 -7.20 -2.77 -4.32
N PHE A 119 -8.00 -1.97 -3.61
CA PHE A 119 -7.56 -1.33 -2.38
C PHE A 119 -8.24 -1.98 -1.18
N ILE A 120 -7.44 -2.38 -0.19
CA ILE A 120 -7.90 -3.03 1.03
C ILE A 120 -7.73 -2.04 2.20
N ALA A 121 -8.84 -1.61 2.80
CA ALA A 121 -8.83 -0.66 3.89
C ALA A 121 -8.08 -1.20 5.13
N ALA A 122 -7.57 -0.29 5.95
CA ALA A 122 -6.85 -0.65 7.17
C ALA A 122 -7.68 -1.53 8.10
N ASN A 123 -7.01 -2.40 8.87
CA ASN A 123 -7.61 -3.35 9.83
C ASN A 123 -8.62 -4.33 9.21
N SER A 124 -8.50 -4.65 7.93
CA SER A 124 -9.39 -5.60 7.25
C SER A 124 -8.97 -7.05 7.44
N LEU A 125 -9.95 -7.94 7.58
CA LEU A 125 -9.78 -9.39 7.59
C LEU A 125 -10.39 -10.00 6.33
N VAL A 126 -9.56 -10.40 5.36
CA VAL A 126 -10.00 -10.96 4.09
C VAL A 126 -10.11 -12.48 4.21
N THR A 127 -11.34 -13.00 4.14
CA THR A 127 -11.67 -14.41 4.36
C THR A 127 -12.24 -15.09 3.11
N LYS A 128 -12.49 -14.34 2.03
CA LYS A 128 -13.06 -14.81 0.76
C LYS A 128 -12.37 -14.12 -0.41
N ASP A 129 -12.51 -14.69 -1.59
CA ASP A 129 -12.02 -14.12 -2.83
C ASP A 129 -12.58 -12.72 -3.08
N VAL A 130 -11.75 -11.87 -3.67
CA VAL A 130 -12.02 -10.46 -3.93
C VAL A 130 -11.97 -10.21 -5.43
N PRO A 131 -13.03 -9.65 -6.02
CA PRO A 131 -13.03 -9.31 -7.44
C PRO A 131 -12.07 -8.16 -7.74
N SER A 132 -11.68 -8.02 -9.01
CA SER A 132 -10.88 -6.89 -9.47
C SER A 132 -11.66 -5.57 -9.42
N ASN A 133 -10.92 -4.45 -9.44
CA ASN A 133 -11.43 -3.07 -9.59
C ASN A 133 -12.37 -2.64 -8.46
N CYS A 134 -12.04 -2.95 -7.21
CA CYS A 134 -12.86 -2.56 -6.07
C CYS A 134 -12.05 -2.10 -4.85
N VAL A 135 -12.75 -1.47 -3.94
CA VAL A 135 -12.30 -1.16 -2.58
C VAL A 135 -13.04 -2.07 -1.61
N ILE A 136 -12.29 -2.74 -0.73
CA ILE A 136 -12.85 -3.61 0.30
C ILE A 136 -12.43 -3.15 1.68
N GLY A 137 -13.20 -3.53 2.70
CA GLY A 137 -12.87 -3.21 4.09
C GLY A 137 -13.72 -3.95 5.11
N GLY A 138 -13.28 -3.93 6.35
CA GLY A 138 -13.99 -4.50 7.50
C GLY A 138 -13.53 -5.90 7.93
N GLN A 139 -14.17 -6.44 8.94
CA GLN A 139 -13.90 -7.76 9.56
C GLN A 139 -15.21 -8.53 9.75
N PRO A 140 -15.50 -9.52 8.88
CA PRO A 140 -14.82 -9.88 7.64
C PRO A 140 -14.93 -8.79 6.56
N ALA A 141 -13.91 -8.69 5.70
CA ALA A 141 -13.88 -7.68 4.64
C ALA A 141 -14.99 -7.93 3.60
N LYS A 142 -15.61 -6.84 3.14
CA LYS A 142 -16.65 -6.82 2.10
C LYS A 142 -16.31 -5.74 1.07
N VAL A 143 -16.81 -5.89 -0.14
CA VAL A 143 -16.75 -4.84 -1.17
C VAL A 143 -17.53 -3.63 -0.67
N MET A 144 -16.86 -2.49 -0.61
CA MET A 144 -17.43 -1.21 -0.19
C MET A 144 -17.94 -0.41 -1.39
N CYS A 145 -17.15 -0.37 -2.48
CA CYS A 145 -17.50 0.31 -3.72
C CYS A 145 -16.58 -0.16 -4.85
N THR A 146 -16.86 0.25 -6.08
CA THR A 146 -15.93 0.09 -7.19
C THR A 146 -14.73 1.03 -7.03
N LEU A 147 -13.61 0.70 -7.69
CA LEU A 147 -12.44 1.57 -7.67
C LEU A 147 -12.74 2.92 -8.35
N ASP A 148 -13.61 2.95 -9.37
CA ASP A 148 -13.98 4.20 -10.04
C ASP A 148 -14.86 5.09 -9.15
N ASP A 149 -15.85 4.55 -8.45
CA ASP A 149 -16.63 5.30 -7.45
C ASP A 149 -15.72 5.91 -6.37
N TYR A 150 -14.76 5.12 -5.88
CA TYR A 150 -13.78 5.62 -4.92
C TYR A 150 -12.94 6.74 -5.51
N ARG A 151 -12.51 6.61 -6.77
CA ARG A 151 -11.78 7.65 -7.49
C ARG A 151 -12.60 8.95 -7.58
N GLN A 152 -13.89 8.88 -7.95
CA GLN A 152 -14.75 10.05 -8.03
C GLN A 152 -14.87 10.75 -6.68
N LYS A 153 -15.07 9.97 -5.62
CA LYS A 153 -15.08 10.50 -4.25
C LYS A 153 -13.76 11.23 -3.91
N ARG A 154 -12.60 10.63 -4.26
CA ARG A 154 -11.29 11.26 -4.02
C ARG A 154 -11.12 12.56 -4.80
N LEU A 155 -11.51 12.59 -6.08
CA LEU A 155 -11.45 13.78 -6.91
C LEU A 155 -12.28 14.95 -6.33
N ALA A 156 -13.42 14.65 -5.69
CA ALA A 156 -14.25 15.67 -5.07
C ALA A 156 -13.66 16.23 -3.75
N GLN A 157 -12.78 15.49 -3.08
CA GLN A 157 -12.30 15.84 -1.74
C GLN A 157 -10.82 16.27 -1.69
N CYS A 158 -9.98 15.74 -2.57
CA CYS A 158 -8.53 15.86 -2.45
C CYS A 158 -8.01 17.31 -2.47
N GLU A 159 -8.71 18.24 -3.13
CA GLU A 159 -8.32 19.64 -3.16
C GLU A 159 -8.57 20.34 -1.82
N SER A 160 -9.80 20.20 -1.29
CA SER A 160 -10.12 20.80 0.01
C SER A 160 -9.23 20.28 1.13
N GLU A 161 -8.88 18.99 1.09
CA GLU A 161 -7.93 18.37 2.01
C GLU A 161 -6.51 18.96 1.86
N ALA A 162 -6.04 19.16 0.62
CA ALA A 162 -4.72 19.76 0.36
C ALA A 162 -4.64 21.22 0.85
N LEU A 163 -5.70 22.01 0.63
CA LEU A 163 -5.79 23.39 1.12
C LEU A 163 -5.88 23.45 2.65
N ASP A 164 -6.59 22.50 3.25
CA ASP A 164 -6.67 22.39 4.72
C ASP A 164 -5.32 21.98 5.32
N TYR A 165 -4.60 21.09 4.67
CA TYR A 165 -3.23 20.73 5.07
C TYR A 165 -2.31 21.97 5.06
N ALA A 166 -2.40 22.83 4.04
CA ALA A 166 -1.63 24.08 4.00
C ALA A 166 -1.98 25.01 5.18
N ARG A 167 -3.27 25.12 5.56
CA ARG A 167 -3.71 25.89 6.74
C ARG A 167 -3.13 25.31 8.02
N SER A 168 -3.21 23.99 8.18
CA SER A 168 -2.73 23.28 9.38
C SER A 168 -1.23 23.49 9.65
N ILE A 169 -0.42 23.61 8.57
CA ILE A 169 1.02 23.91 8.69
C ILE A 169 1.22 25.29 9.32
N ARG A 170 0.50 26.32 8.85
CA ARG A 170 0.58 27.67 9.42
C ARG A 170 0.15 27.71 10.87
N GLU A 171 -0.99 27.11 11.16
CA GLU A 171 -1.56 27.07 12.52
C GLU A 171 -0.63 26.36 13.52
N ARG A 172 -0.09 25.20 13.11
CA ARG A 172 0.68 24.35 14.01
C ARG A 172 2.14 24.76 14.14
N PHE A 173 2.77 25.14 13.03
CA PHE A 173 4.21 25.39 12.98
C PHE A 173 4.56 26.90 12.90
N HIS A 174 3.57 27.79 12.83
CA HIS A 174 3.74 29.24 12.77
C HIS A 174 4.71 29.68 11.64
N ARG A 175 4.65 28.97 10.49
CA ARG A 175 5.43 29.26 9.29
C ARG A 175 4.60 29.08 8.04
N GLU A 176 5.02 29.72 6.95
CA GLU A 176 4.44 29.44 5.65
C GLU A 176 4.79 28.02 5.18
N PRO A 177 3.84 27.35 4.50
CA PRO A 177 4.11 26.07 3.84
C PRO A 177 5.20 26.19 2.77
N ARG A 178 5.99 25.12 2.58
CA ARG A 178 7.04 25.00 1.58
C ARG A 178 6.67 23.93 0.56
N VAL A 179 7.27 23.95 -0.61
CA VAL A 179 7.05 22.96 -1.66
C VAL A 179 7.25 21.54 -1.14
N GLU A 180 8.28 21.32 -0.32
CA GLU A 180 8.65 20.01 0.22
C GLU A 180 7.60 19.43 1.19
N ASP A 181 6.72 20.26 1.75
CA ASP A 181 5.62 19.78 2.60
C ASP A 181 4.55 19.03 1.76
N PHE A 182 4.48 19.25 0.43
CA PHE A 182 3.41 18.75 -0.46
C PHE A 182 3.88 17.67 -1.45
N TYR A 183 4.64 16.72 -0.99
CA TYR A 183 5.15 15.62 -1.83
C TYR A 183 4.06 14.64 -2.32
N GLU A 184 2.86 14.69 -1.77
CA GLU A 184 1.69 13.94 -2.24
C GLU A 184 0.69 14.81 -3.01
N GLU A 185 0.57 16.09 -2.65
CA GLU A 185 -0.37 17.04 -3.22
C GLU A 185 0.19 17.82 -4.42
N PHE A 186 1.41 17.53 -4.83
CA PHE A 186 2.12 18.26 -5.90
C PHE A 186 1.31 18.41 -7.20
N SER A 187 0.45 17.46 -7.52
CA SER A 187 -0.35 17.46 -8.74
C SER A 187 -1.32 18.65 -8.86
N PHE A 188 -1.58 19.37 -7.78
CA PHE A 188 -2.38 20.58 -7.85
C PHE A 188 -1.65 21.77 -8.51
N PHE A 189 -0.32 21.84 -8.41
CA PHE A 189 0.49 22.96 -8.92
C PHE A 189 1.63 22.51 -9.86
N VAL A 190 1.80 21.20 -10.08
CA VAL A 190 2.80 20.65 -10.99
C VAL A 190 2.13 19.79 -12.07
N ASP A 191 2.58 19.93 -13.31
CA ASP A 191 2.28 19.04 -14.43
C ASP A 191 3.52 18.80 -15.30
N GLY A 192 3.38 18.11 -16.42
CA GLY A 192 4.48 17.82 -17.33
C GLY A 192 5.18 19.04 -17.96
N ASN A 193 4.61 20.25 -17.84
CA ASN A 193 5.19 21.47 -18.40
C ASN A 193 6.13 22.20 -17.42
N ASN A 194 5.87 22.06 -16.10
CA ASN A 194 6.65 22.76 -15.06
C ASN A 194 7.31 21.84 -14.03
N GLU A 195 7.32 20.54 -14.23
CA GLU A 195 7.93 19.58 -13.29
C GLU A 195 9.40 19.88 -12.97
N LYS A 196 10.13 20.47 -13.93
CA LYS A 196 11.54 20.83 -13.78
C LYS A 196 11.77 21.99 -12.81
N ASP A 197 10.74 22.77 -12.52
CA ASP A 197 10.80 23.91 -11.59
C ASP A 197 10.72 23.42 -10.13
N TYR A 198 10.40 22.12 -9.93
CA TYR A 198 10.21 21.49 -8.63
C TYR A 198 11.12 20.26 -8.41
N PRO A 199 12.44 20.42 -8.47
CA PRO A 199 13.39 19.30 -8.45
C PRO A 199 13.44 18.56 -7.09
N THR A 200 12.93 19.16 -6.02
CA THR A 200 12.88 18.55 -4.68
C THR A 200 11.72 17.57 -4.51
N LEU A 201 10.70 17.63 -5.38
CA LEU A 201 9.54 16.75 -5.30
C LEU A 201 9.85 15.35 -5.88
N PRO A 202 9.51 14.27 -5.18
CA PRO A 202 9.81 12.91 -5.61
C PRO A 202 8.79 12.36 -6.63
N ILE A 203 8.46 13.14 -7.68
CA ILE A 203 7.34 12.90 -8.62
C ILE A 203 7.42 11.51 -9.26
N ILE A 204 8.59 11.13 -9.79
CA ILE A 204 8.78 9.82 -10.45
C ILE A 204 8.58 8.69 -9.43
N LYS A 205 9.10 8.86 -8.21
CA LYS A 205 8.96 7.88 -7.14
C LYS A 205 7.50 7.69 -6.71
N GLN A 206 6.74 8.80 -6.60
CA GLN A 206 5.34 8.76 -6.19
C GLN A 206 4.44 8.12 -7.25
N LEU A 207 4.71 8.39 -8.53
CA LEU A 207 3.85 7.91 -9.62
C LEU A 207 4.23 6.52 -10.16
N GLY A 208 5.43 6.02 -9.82
CA GLY A 208 5.99 4.85 -10.47
C GLY A 208 6.28 5.04 -11.96
N GLY A 209 7.10 4.19 -12.57
CA GLY A 209 7.54 4.38 -13.95
C GLY A 209 6.39 4.50 -14.96
N GLY A 210 5.46 3.54 -14.98
CA GLY A 210 4.33 3.56 -15.91
C GLY A 210 3.31 4.67 -15.62
N GLY A 211 3.06 4.95 -14.35
CA GLY A 211 2.18 6.03 -13.90
C GLY A 211 2.70 7.40 -14.26
N TYR A 212 4.01 7.63 -14.09
CA TYR A 212 4.67 8.90 -14.41
C TYR A 212 4.48 9.31 -15.86
N TYR A 213 4.72 8.41 -16.84
CA TYR A 213 4.58 8.76 -18.26
C TYR A 213 3.12 9.04 -18.65
N ARG A 214 2.15 8.37 -18.04
CA ARG A 214 0.73 8.66 -18.23
C ARG A 214 0.36 10.01 -17.62
N TRP A 215 0.74 10.25 -16.38
CA TRP A 215 0.54 11.52 -15.70
C TRP A 215 1.15 12.68 -16.47
N LYS A 216 2.40 12.58 -16.87
CA LYS A 216 3.11 13.64 -17.63
C LYS A 216 2.39 14.07 -18.91
N ARG A 217 1.73 13.13 -19.60
CA ARG A 217 1.00 13.42 -20.84
C ARG A 217 -0.42 13.95 -20.62
N GLN A 218 -1.08 13.49 -19.58
CA GLN A 218 -2.54 13.68 -19.40
C GLN A 218 -2.90 14.65 -18.30
N HIS A 219 -2.04 14.74 -17.27
CA HIS A 219 -2.33 15.57 -16.11
C HIS A 219 -2.21 17.06 -16.45
N LYS A 220 -3.15 17.85 -15.92
CA LYS A 220 -3.15 19.32 -15.97
C LYS A 220 -3.30 19.83 -14.54
N ARG A 221 -2.33 20.63 -14.09
CA ARG A 221 -2.38 21.29 -12.79
C ARG A 221 -3.57 22.25 -12.71
N LYS A 222 -4.15 22.39 -11.54
CA LYS A 222 -5.24 23.32 -11.31
C LYS A 222 -4.73 24.73 -11.04
N TYR A 223 -3.68 24.87 -10.27
CA TYR A 223 -3.04 26.14 -9.95
C TYR A 223 -1.84 26.41 -10.85
N LYS A 224 -1.64 27.66 -11.22
CA LYS A 224 -0.53 28.07 -12.10
C LYS A 224 0.83 27.61 -11.57
N ASP A 225 1.04 27.73 -10.26
CA ASP A 225 2.27 27.40 -9.54
C ASP A 225 1.98 27.16 -8.05
N PHE A 226 3.01 26.89 -7.27
CA PHE A 226 2.90 26.69 -5.82
C PHE A 226 2.37 27.93 -5.08
N GLU A 227 2.79 29.13 -5.49
CA GLU A 227 2.34 30.38 -4.85
C GLU A 227 0.82 30.56 -5.00
N ALA A 228 0.29 30.31 -6.20
CA ALA A 228 -1.15 30.38 -6.46
C ALA A 228 -1.93 29.32 -5.64
N PHE A 229 -1.37 28.11 -5.49
CA PHE A 229 -1.94 27.06 -4.63
C PHE A 229 -1.98 27.51 -3.16
N ILE A 230 -0.88 28.01 -2.64
CA ILE A 230 -0.80 28.50 -1.26
C ILE A 230 -1.75 29.69 -1.03
N LYS A 231 -1.86 30.61 -1.99
CA LYS A 231 -2.80 31.74 -1.91
C LYS A 231 -4.25 31.26 -1.80
N ALA A 232 -4.64 30.22 -2.51
CA ALA A 232 -5.98 29.64 -2.43
C ALA A 232 -6.28 29.06 -1.02
N SER A 233 -5.28 28.63 -0.28
CA SER A 233 -5.45 28.08 1.07
C SER A 233 -5.73 29.12 2.15
N TYR A 234 -5.66 30.43 1.86
CA TYR A 234 -6.06 31.49 2.78
C TYR A 234 -7.59 31.71 2.83
N VAL A 235 -8.29 31.27 1.78
CA VAL A 235 -9.76 31.36 1.76
C VAL A 235 -10.30 30.17 2.57
N THR A 236 -11.01 30.49 3.65
CA THR A 236 -11.75 29.49 4.44
C THR A 236 -13.01 29.09 3.70
N ALA A 237 -13.32 27.78 3.69
CA ALA A 237 -14.55 27.23 3.06
C ALA A 237 -15.85 27.56 3.83
N HIS A 238 -15.90 28.69 4.53
CA HIS A 238 -17.02 29.11 5.40
C HIS A 238 -17.72 30.39 4.94
N GLU A 239 -17.60 30.75 3.66
CA GLU A 239 -18.35 31.88 3.08
C GLU A 239 -19.25 31.42 1.90
N ASP A 240 -19.98 30.28 2.06
CA ASP A 240 -21.14 29.97 1.21
C ASP A 240 -22.25 29.31 2.06
#